data_560739caf49d8de7e137cf41b1bc8ed7
#
_entry.id   560739caf49d8de7e137cf41b1bc8ed7
#
_cell.length_a   1.000
_cell.length_b   1.000
_cell.length_c   1.000
_cell.angle_alpha   90.00
_cell.angle_beta   90.00
_cell.angle_gamma   90.00
#
_symmetry.space_group_name_H-M   'P 1'
#
loop_
_entity.id
_entity.type
_entity.pdbx_description
1 polymer ?
#
loop_
_entity_poly.entity_id
_entity_poly.type
_entity_poly.pdbx_seq_one_letter_code
_entity_poly.pdbx_strand_id
1 'polypeptide(L)'
;GHSRRKLIRRIFWSIIFVLFIIFLTILLIWAILQPSKPRFILQDATVYAFNVSGNPPNLLTSNFQITLSSRNPNNKIGIYYDRLDVYATYRSQQITFPTSIPPTYQGHKDVDIWSPFVYGTSVPIAPFNGVSLDTDKDNGVVLLIIRADGRVRWKVGTFITGKYHLHVKCPAYINFGNKAN
;
A
#
# COMPACT_ATOMS: atom_id res chain seq x y z
N GLY A 1 -35.81 -53.43 -11.73
CA GLY A 1 -35.66 -52.52 -10.75
C GLY A 1 -34.44 -52.49 -9.82
N HIS A 2 -34.01 -53.58 -9.24
CA HIS A 2 -32.95 -53.56 -8.20
C HIS A 2 -31.56 -53.25 -8.77
N SER A 3 -31.29 -53.74 -9.97
CA SER A 3 -30.03 -53.50 -10.68
C SER A 3 -29.88 -52.04 -11.16
N ARG A 4 -30.95 -51.39 -11.61
CA ARG A 4 -30.96 -49.97 -12.00
C ARG A 4 -30.67 -49.07 -10.81
N ARG A 5 -31.23 -49.34 -9.64
CA ARG A 5 -30.98 -48.53 -8.44
C ARG A 5 -29.53 -48.62 -7.98
N LYS A 6 -28.92 -49.81 -8.07
CA LYS A 6 -27.50 -49.99 -7.73
C LYS A 6 -26.59 -49.22 -8.72
N LEU A 7 -26.93 -49.27 -10.01
CA LEU A 7 -26.20 -48.57 -11.06
C LEU A 7 -26.27 -47.04 -10.85
N ILE A 8 -27.50 -46.54 -10.63
CA ILE A 8 -27.71 -45.08 -10.39
C ILE A 8 -26.94 -44.62 -9.16
N ARG A 9 -26.94 -45.42 -8.09
CA ARG A 9 -26.20 -45.10 -6.87
C ARG A 9 -24.68 -45.10 -7.09
N ARG A 10 -24.16 -46.02 -7.88
CA ARG A 10 -22.74 -46.07 -8.23
C ARG A 10 -22.35 -44.85 -9.08
N ILE A 11 -23.15 -44.47 -10.06
CA ILE A 11 -22.94 -43.29 -10.89
C ILE A 11 -22.99 -42.03 -10.05
N PHE A 12 -23.96 -41.92 -9.16
CA PHE A 12 -24.10 -40.80 -8.23
C PHE A 12 -22.86 -40.61 -7.34
N TRP A 13 -22.39 -41.71 -6.73
CA TRP A 13 -21.18 -41.66 -5.90
C TRP A 13 -19.92 -41.37 -6.73
N SER A 14 -19.82 -41.85 -7.95
CA SER A 14 -18.72 -41.54 -8.86
C SER A 14 -18.67 -40.03 -9.19
N ILE A 15 -19.82 -39.46 -9.49
CA ILE A 15 -19.94 -38.02 -9.76
C ILE A 15 -19.53 -37.20 -8.55
N ILE A 16 -20.01 -37.55 -7.37
CA ILE A 16 -19.62 -36.87 -6.11
C ILE A 16 -18.12 -36.98 -5.88
N PHE A 17 -17.54 -38.14 -6.10
CA PHE A 17 -16.10 -38.35 -5.93
C PHE A 17 -15.27 -37.49 -6.89
N VAL A 18 -15.67 -37.40 -8.17
CA VAL A 18 -15.02 -36.56 -9.17
C VAL A 18 -15.15 -35.08 -8.78
N LEU A 19 -16.33 -34.63 -8.38
CA LEU A 19 -16.54 -33.26 -7.93
C LEU A 19 -15.71 -32.93 -6.68
N PHE A 20 -15.57 -33.86 -5.76
CA PHE A 20 -14.75 -33.72 -4.58
C PHE A 20 -13.26 -33.56 -4.92
N ILE A 21 -12.75 -34.37 -5.86
CA ILE A 21 -11.36 -34.26 -6.35
C ILE A 21 -11.13 -32.92 -7.03
N ILE A 22 -12.06 -32.47 -7.87
CA ILE A 22 -11.99 -31.17 -8.55
C ILE A 22 -11.96 -30.06 -7.51
N PHE A 23 -12.82 -30.12 -6.51
CA PHE A 23 -12.85 -29.13 -5.41
C PHE A 23 -11.54 -29.10 -4.62
N LEU A 24 -11.00 -30.26 -4.25
CA LEU A 24 -9.70 -30.36 -3.56
C LEU A 24 -8.56 -29.80 -4.43
N THR A 25 -8.57 -30.08 -5.73
CA THR A 25 -7.55 -29.58 -6.65
C THR A 25 -7.62 -28.06 -6.73
N ILE A 26 -8.81 -27.48 -6.86
CA ILE A 26 -9.01 -26.03 -6.89
C ILE A 26 -8.55 -25.40 -5.57
N LEU A 27 -8.87 -26.01 -4.44
CA LEU A 27 -8.50 -25.53 -3.12
C LEU A 27 -7.00 -25.60 -2.91
N LEU A 28 -6.34 -26.65 -3.37
CA LEU A 28 -4.89 -26.81 -3.31
C LEU A 28 -4.18 -25.76 -4.19
N ILE A 29 -4.66 -25.55 -5.43
CA ILE A 29 -4.13 -24.53 -6.32
C ILE A 29 -4.29 -23.14 -5.70
N TRP A 30 -5.46 -22.84 -5.12
CA TRP A 30 -5.71 -21.59 -4.43
C TRP A 30 -4.76 -21.37 -3.25
N ALA A 31 -4.52 -22.40 -2.44
CA ALA A 31 -3.61 -22.33 -1.30
C ALA A 31 -2.15 -22.11 -1.71
N ILE A 32 -1.71 -22.73 -2.83
CA ILE A 32 -0.35 -22.58 -3.36
C ILE A 32 -0.15 -21.23 -4.05
N LEU A 33 -1.17 -20.74 -4.76
CA LEU A 33 -1.12 -19.50 -5.53
C LEU A 33 -1.65 -18.29 -4.74
N GLN A 34 -1.84 -18.41 -3.43
CA GLN A 34 -2.31 -17.31 -2.62
C GLN A 34 -1.30 -16.15 -2.70
N PRO A 35 -1.70 -14.99 -3.24
CA PRO A 35 -0.79 -13.88 -3.40
C PRO A 35 -0.46 -13.24 -2.04
N SER A 36 0.81 -12.98 -1.81
CA SER A 36 1.26 -12.19 -0.66
C SER A 36 1.37 -10.74 -1.07
N LYS A 37 0.95 -9.85 -0.18
CA LYS A 37 0.99 -8.40 -0.41
C LYS A 37 2.42 -7.93 -0.60
N PRO A 38 2.67 -6.94 -1.47
CA PRO A 38 3.98 -6.33 -1.59
C PRO A 38 4.40 -5.69 -0.27
N ARG A 39 5.69 -5.74 0.03
CA ARG A 39 6.27 -5.13 1.22
C ARG A 39 6.85 -3.77 0.88
N PHE A 40 6.41 -2.75 1.60
CA PHE A 40 6.88 -1.38 1.44
C PHE A 40 7.78 -0.97 2.59
N ILE A 41 8.88 -0.32 2.23
CA ILE A 41 9.84 0.24 3.18
C ILE A 41 10.11 1.68 2.78
N LEU A 42 9.94 2.60 3.72
CA LEU A 42 10.37 3.98 3.55
C LEU A 42 11.87 4.04 3.86
N GLN A 43 12.67 4.27 2.83
CA GLN A 43 14.13 4.28 2.96
C GLN A 43 14.66 5.65 3.37
N ASP A 44 14.04 6.72 2.90
CA ASP A 44 14.49 8.08 3.17
C ASP A 44 13.35 9.08 3.02
N ALA A 45 13.47 10.20 3.71
CA ALA A 45 12.56 11.33 3.56
C ALA A 45 13.37 12.62 3.77
N THR A 46 13.47 13.42 2.72
CA THR A 46 14.20 14.69 2.74
C THR A 46 13.20 15.85 2.67
N VAL A 47 13.33 16.79 3.59
CA VAL A 47 12.47 17.96 3.67
C VAL A 47 13.13 19.13 2.92
N TYR A 48 12.41 19.70 1.98
CA TYR A 48 12.85 20.90 1.26
C TYR A 48 12.16 22.16 1.75
N ALA A 49 10.93 22.07 2.21
CA ALA A 49 10.17 23.16 2.79
C ALA A 49 9.20 22.64 3.84
N PHE A 50 9.08 23.38 4.95
CA PHE A 50 8.12 23.05 6.00
C PHE A 50 7.81 24.30 6.82
N ASN A 51 6.70 24.98 6.45
CA ASN A 51 6.29 26.22 7.08
C ASN A 51 4.85 26.15 7.57
N VAL A 52 4.67 26.42 8.85
CA VAL A 52 3.35 26.57 9.47
C VAL A 52 3.03 28.06 9.57
N SER A 53 1.87 28.46 9.11
CA SER A 53 1.44 29.86 9.12
C SER A 53 0.04 30.05 9.69
N GLY A 54 -0.30 31.27 9.96
CA GLY A 54 -1.59 31.66 10.56
C GLY A 54 -1.49 31.90 12.05
N ASN A 55 -2.50 32.57 12.60
CA ASN A 55 -2.64 32.85 14.02
C ASN A 55 -4.10 32.59 14.45
N PRO A 56 -4.41 31.44 15.10
CA PRO A 56 -3.51 30.32 15.42
C PRO A 56 -2.97 29.60 14.19
N PRO A 57 -1.88 28.82 14.30
CA PRO A 57 -1.32 28.08 13.16
C PRO A 57 -2.35 27.14 12.55
N ASN A 58 -2.71 27.36 11.29
CA ASN A 58 -3.78 26.60 10.61
C ASN A 58 -3.49 26.32 9.13
N LEU A 59 -2.36 26.75 8.61
CA LEU A 59 -1.94 26.52 7.24
C LEU A 59 -0.54 25.92 7.22
N LEU A 60 -0.37 24.89 6.42
CA LEU A 60 0.94 24.22 6.27
C LEU A 60 1.35 24.22 4.81
N THR A 61 2.56 24.70 4.56
CA THR A 61 3.25 24.55 3.28
C THR A 61 4.45 23.64 3.47
N SER A 62 4.49 22.54 2.75
CA SER A 62 5.53 21.52 2.89
C SER A 62 5.94 20.96 1.54
N ASN A 63 7.18 20.53 1.44
CA ASN A 63 7.71 19.81 0.30
C ASN A 63 8.73 18.79 0.78
N PHE A 64 8.48 17.53 0.45
CA PHE A 64 9.34 16.40 0.80
C PHE A 64 9.69 15.62 -0.44
N GLN A 65 10.86 15.03 -0.45
CA GLN A 65 11.18 13.92 -1.34
C GLN A 65 11.28 12.66 -0.49
N ILE A 66 10.48 11.67 -0.80
CA ILE A 66 10.52 10.39 -0.11
C ILE A 66 11.09 9.31 -1.03
N THR A 67 11.81 8.37 -0.47
CA THR A 67 12.28 7.19 -1.19
C THR A 67 11.55 5.98 -0.64
N LEU A 68 10.69 5.41 -1.45
CA LEU A 68 9.83 4.28 -1.09
C LEU A 68 10.28 3.06 -1.88
N SER A 69 10.56 1.99 -1.17
CA SER A 69 10.93 0.69 -1.75
C SER A 69 9.76 -0.28 -1.62
N SER A 70 9.47 -0.98 -2.70
CA SER A 70 8.47 -2.04 -2.72
C SER A 70 9.08 -3.34 -3.20
N ARG A 71 8.86 -4.41 -2.47
CA ARG A 71 9.30 -5.75 -2.83
C ARG A 71 8.11 -6.68 -3.05
N ASN A 72 8.13 -7.39 -4.17
CA ASN A 72 7.19 -8.48 -4.42
C ASN A 72 7.73 -9.77 -3.79
N PRO A 73 7.12 -10.30 -2.71
CA PRO A 73 7.59 -11.51 -2.05
C PRO A 73 7.19 -12.80 -2.78
N ASN A 74 6.37 -12.70 -3.82
CA ASN A 74 5.85 -13.88 -4.51
C ASN A 74 6.86 -14.48 -5.48
N ASN A 75 6.92 -15.81 -5.52
CA ASN A 75 7.81 -16.56 -6.42
C ASN A 75 7.23 -16.73 -7.82
N LYS A 76 5.90 -16.71 -7.97
CA LYS A 76 5.21 -17.07 -9.20
C LYS A 76 4.19 -16.04 -9.64
N ILE A 77 4.01 -14.97 -8.88
CA ILE A 77 2.97 -13.97 -9.11
C ILE A 77 3.63 -12.62 -9.31
N GLY A 78 3.35 -11.99 -10.46
CA GLY A 78 3.72 -10.60 -10.73
C GLY A 78 2.65 -9.63 -10.23
N ILE A 79 3.02 -8.39 -10.01
CA ILE A 79 2.12 -7.34 -9.52
C ILE A 79 2.07 -6.21 -10.55
N TYR A 80 0.86 -5.87 -11.00
CA TYR A 80 0.61 -4.65 -11.74
C TYR A 80 0.11 -3.58 -10.79
N TYR A 81 0.86 -2.50 -10.66
CA TYR A 81 0.40 -1.30 -9.97
C TYR A 81 -0.37 -0.44 -10.97
N ASP A 82 -1.70 -0.47 -10.89
CA ASP A 82 -2.55 0.33 -11.78
C ASP A 82 -2.55 1.79 -11.36
N ARG A 83 -2.58 2.02 -10.07
CA ARG A 83 -2.56 3.34 -9.45
C ARG A 83 -1.93 3.25 -8.08
N LEU A 84 -1.06 4.18 -7.79
CA LEU A 84 -0.47 4.33 -6.47
C LEU A 84 -0.31 5.81 -6.17
N ASP A 85 -1.06 6.30 -5.21
CA ASP A 85 -1.04 7.68 -4.74
C ASP A 85 -0.34 7.76 -3.40
N VAL A 86 0.65 8.62 -3.30
CA VAL A 86 1.46 8.79 -2.09
C VAL A 86 1.22 10.16 -1.51
N TYR A 87 0.97 10.23 -0.22
CA TYR A 87 0.76 11.48 0.51
C TYR A 87 1.21 11.35 1.96
N ALA A 88 1.41 12.48 2.62
CA ALA A 88 1.78 12.53 4.03
C ALA A 88 0.58 12.91 4.89
N THR A 89 0.54 12.35 6.09
CA THR A 89 -0.44 12.70 7.12
C THR A 89 0.24 13.04 8.44
N TYR A 90 -0.37 13.93 9.17
CA TYR A 90 0.03 14.27 10.53
C TYR A 90 -1.17 14.12 11.46
N ARG A 91 -1.05 13.28 12.48
CA ARG A 91 -2.14 12.96 13.41
C ARG A 91 -3.46 12.64 12.70
N SER A 92 -3.38 11.76 11.71
CA SER A 92 -4.50 11.31 10.86
C SER A 92 -5.09 12.38 9.93
N GLN A 93 -4.51 13.55 9.86
CA GLN A 93 -4.91 14.59 8.93
C GLN A 93 -3.95 14.63 7.74
N GLN A 94 -4.50 14.59 6.53
CA GLN A 94 -3.70 14.73 5.29
C GLN A 94 -3.13 16.15 5.19
N ILE A 95 -1.83 16.26 5.00
CA ILE A 95 -1.13 17.54 4.95
C ILE A 95 -0.51 17.84 3.60
N THR A 96 -0.49 16.89 2.69
CA THR A 96 0.03 17.07 1.33
C THR A 96 -0.97 16.60 0.29
N PHE A 97 -0.80 17.08 -0.94
CA PHE A 97 -1.56 16.56 -2.07
C PHE A 97 -1.07 15.17 -2.44
N PRO A 98 -1.96 14.29 -2.94
CA PRO A 98 -1.53 12.99 -3.43
C PRO A 98 -0.63 13.13 -4.66
N THR A 99 0.50 12.42 -4.65
CA THR A 99 1.38 12.30 -5.82
C THR A 99 1.20 10.92 -6.42
N SER A 100 0.80 10.87 -7.69
CA SER A 100 0.59 9.61 -8.39
C SER A 100 1.91 9.05 -8.90
N ILE A 101 2.16 7.78 -8.58
CA ILE A 101 3.25 7.01 -9.17
C ILE A 101 2.75 6.40 -10.47
N PRO A 102 3.53 6.48 -11.56
CA PRO A 102 3.13 5.90 -12.85
C PRO A 102 2.84 4.40 -12.75
N PRO A 103 1.89 3.87 -13.55
CA PRO A 103 1.62 2.43 -13.58
C PRO A 103 2.89 1.65 -13.86
N THR A 104 3.13 0.61 -13.06
CA THR A 104 4.36 -0.17 -13.08
C THR A 104 4.06 -1.65 -12.95
N TYR A 105 4.82 -2.48 -13.66
CA TYR A 105 4.81 -3.92 -13.47
C TYR A 105 6.03 -4.35 -12.63
N GLN A 106 5.75 -5.13 -11.60
CA GLN A 106 6.78 -5.71 -10.74
C GLN A 106 6.80 -7.22 -10.90
N GLY A 107 7.92 -7.76 -11.37
CA GLY A 107 8.10 -9.18 -11.54
C GLY A 107 8.27 -9.95 -10.23
N HIS A 108 8.47 -11.25 -10.35
CA HIS A 108 8.68 -12.14 -9.20
C HIS A 108 9.92 -11.72 -8.41
N LYS A 109 9.78 -11.55 -7.09
CA LYS A 109 10.88 -11.16 -6.20
C LYS A 109 11.58 -9.83 -6.53
N ASP A 110 11.04 -9.06 -7.47
CA ASP A 110 11.61 -7.78 -7.85
C ASP A 110 11.43 -6.74 -6.75
N VAL A 111 12.35 -5.79 -6.73
CA VAL A 111 12.30 -4.61 -5.87
C VAL A 111 12.24 -3.37 -6.74
N ASP A 112 11.23 -2.56 -6.53
CA ASP A 112 11.07 -1.27 -7.17
C ASP A 112 11.32 -0.15 -6.16
N ILE A 113 11.99 0.91 -6.59
CA ILE A 113 12.27 2.07 -5.76
C ILE A 113 11.72 3.30 -6.47
N TRP A 114 10.91 4.08 -5.73
CA TRP A 114 10.35 5.34 -6.22
C TRP A 114 10.78 6.48 -5.29
N SER A 115 11.06 7.62 -5.87
CA SER A 115 11.47 8.82 -5.12
C SER A 115 10.59 10.02 -5.47
N PRO A 116 9.28 9.96 -5.21
CA PRO A 116 8.36 11.03 -5.54
C PRO A 116 8.56 12.24 -4.63
N PHE A 117 8.23 13.42 -5.17
CA PHE A 117 8.03 14.62 -4.36
C PHE A 117 6.59 14.66 -3.88
N VAL A 118 6.43 14.87 -2.58
CA VAL A 118 5.14 15.00 -1.91
C VAL A 118 5.07 16.40 -1.32
N TYR A 119 4.10 17.20 -1.76
CA TYR A 119 4.04 18.60 -1.40
C TYR A 119 2.60 19.05 -1.10
N GLY A 120 2.50 20.14 -0.38
CA GLY A 120 1.26 20.85 -0.16
C GLY A 120 1.53 22.34 0.05
N THR A 121 0.74 23.19 -0.59
CA THR A 121 0.84 24.64 -0.46
C THR A 121 -0.37 25.18 0.27
N SER A 122 -0.13 25.85 1.40
CA SER A 122 -1.19 26.45 2.24
C SER A 122 -2.34 25.48 2.52
N VAL A 123 -2.02 24.26 2.90
CA VAL A 123 -2.98 23.22 3.22
C VAL A 123 -3.62 23.54 4.57
N PRO A 124 -4.96 23.65 4.66
CA PRO A 124 -5.64 23.87 5.93
C PRO A 124 -5.44 22.69 6.87
N ILE A 125 -5.04 22.98 8.09
CA ILE A 125 -4.93 22.01 9.18
C ILE A 125 -5.74 22.46 10.37
N ALA A 126 -6.24 21.50 11.16
CA ALA A 126 -6.96 21.83 12.38
C ALA A 126 -6.06 22.66 13.32
N PRO A 127 -6.57 23.74 13.93
CA PRO A 127 -5.71 24.62 14.77
C PRO A 127 -4.96 23.88 15.87
N PHE A 128 -5.56 22.88 16.51
CA PHE A 128 -4.88 22.10 17.54
C PHE A 128 -3.74 21.24 16.96
N ASN A 129 -3.89 20.73 15.73
CA ASN A 129 -2.82 20.04 15.00
C ASN A 129 -1.73 21.01 14.58
N GLY A 130 -2.10 22.22 14.19
CA GLY A 130 -1.14 23.27 13.84
C GLY A 130 -0.25 23.65 15.02
N VAL A 131 -0.83 23.82 16.19
CA VAL A 131 -0.08 24.10 17.43
C VAL A 131 0.84 22.94 17.80
N SER A 132 0.33 21.72 17.74
CA SER A 132 1.13 20.52 18.02
C SER A 132 2.28 20.36 17.02
N LEU A 133 2.04 20.62 15.76
CA LEU A 133 3.04 20.53 14.69
C LEU A 133 4.15 21.57 14.88
N ASP A 134 3.77 22.79 15.22
CA ASP A 134 4.72 23.87 15.50
C ASP A 134 5.59 23.54 16.74
N THR A 135 4.99 23.00 17.78
CA THR A 135 5.68 22.50 18.96
C THR A 135 6.63 21.36 18.66
N ASP A 136 6.19 20.38 17.88
CA ASP A 136 7.01 19.24 17.47
C ASP A 136 8.21 19.69 16.62
N LYS A 137 7.98 20.65 15.71
CA LYS A 137 9.04 21.24 14.90
C LYS A 137 10.08 21.95 15.78
N ASP A 138 9.65 22.72 16.75
CA ASP A 138 10.55 23.41 17.69
C ASP A 138 11.34 22.41 18.54
N ASN A 139 10.76 21.26 18.87
CA ASN A 139 11.45 20.17 19.55
C ASN A 139 12.42 19.39 18.64
N GLY A 140 12.41 19.65 17.35
CA GLY A 140 13.36 19.13 16.38
C GLY A 140 12.94 17.84 15.68
N VAL A 141 11.85 17.19 16.05
CA VAL A 141 11.37 15.95 15.45
C VAL A 141 9.87 16.00 15.24
N VAL A 142 9.45 15.72 14.02
CA VAL A 142 8.03 15.58 13.65
C VAL A 142 7.79 14.18 13.13
N LEU A 143 6.78 13.50 13.69
CA LEU A 143 6.33 12.21 13.20
C LEU A 143 5.25 12.39 12.14
N LEU A 144 5.54 12.01 10.93
CA LEU A 144 4.59 11.94 9.82
C LEU A 144 4.32 10.49 9.47
N ILE A 145 3.12 10.21 9.00
CA ILE A 145 2.77 8.92 8.42
C ILE A 145 2.66 9.11 6.91
N ILE A 146 3.54 8.48 6.18
CA ILE A 146 3.47 8.42 4.73
C ILE A 146 2.50 7.31 4.34
N ARG A 147 1.46 7.66 3.61
CA ARG A 147 0.46 6.71 3.12
C ARG A 147 0.60 6.54 1.62
N ALA A 148 0.46 5.30 1.19
CA ALA A 148 0.40 4.95 -0.22
C ALA A 148 -0.89 4.15 -0.43
N ASP A 149 -1.82 4.72 -1.16
CA ASP A 149 -3.10 4.10 -1.48
C ASP A 149 -3.17 3.85 -2.98
N GLY A 150 -3.58 2.66 -3.37
CA GLY A 150 -3.63 2.33 -4.76
C GLY A 150 -4.39 1.05 -5.07
N ARG A 151 -4.28 0.64 -6.32
CA ARG A 151 -4.88 -0.57 -6.84
C ARG A 151 -3.84 -1.41 -7.52
N VAL A 152 -3.83 -2.70 -7.21
CA VAL A 152 -2.94 -3.67 -7.82
C VAL A 152 -3.73 -4.79 -8.46
N ARG A 153 -3.16 -5.38 -9.49
CA ARG A 153 -3.64 -6.61 -10.10
C ARG A 153 -2.55 -7.66 -10.02
N TRP A 154 -2.96 -8.89 -9.84
CA TRP A 154 -2.04 -10.02 -9.75
C TRP A 154 -1.91 -10.70 -11.11
N LYS A 155 -0.70 -10.97 -11.53
CA LYS A 155 -0.43 -11.74 -12.75
C LYS A 155 0.08 -13.13 -12.39
N VAL A 156 -0.70 -14.15 -12.76
CA VAL A 156 -0.35 -15.56 -12.58
C VAL A 156 -0.24 -16.20 -13.95
N GLY A 157 0.97 -16.43 -14.44
CA GLY A 157 1.20 -16.90 -15.80
C GLY A 157 0.67 -15.89 -16.83
N THR A 158 -0.32 -16.30 -17.61
CA THR A 158 -1.02 -15.43 -18.57
C THR A 158 -2.29 -14.80 -18.02
N PHE A 159 -2.71 -15.21 -16.82
CA PHE A 159 -3.92 -14.71 -16.18
C PHE A 159 -3.64 -13.47 -15.35
N ILE A 160 -4.50 -12.47 -15.51
CA ILE A 160 -4.49 -11.26 -14.68
C ILE A 160 -5.78 -11.28 -13.86
N THR A 161 -5.64 -11.30 -12.54
CA THR A 161 -6.78 -11.32 -11.62
C THR A 161 -7.31 -9.91 -11.36
N GLY A 162 -8.48 -9.85 -10.74
CA GLY A 162 -9.18 -8.60 -10.44
C GLY A 162 -8.41 -7.64 -9.56
N LYS A 163 -8.94 -6.43 -9.44
CA LYS A 163 -8.34 -5.31 -8.71
C LYS A 163 -8.36 -5.55 -7.21
N TYR A 164 -7.24 -5.31 -6.58
CA TYR A 164 -7.08 -5.33 -5.13
C TYR A 164 -6.68 -3.93 -4.64
N HIS A 165 -7.36 -3.44 -3.61
CA HIS A 165 -7.01 -2.16 -2.99
C HIS A 165 -5.83 -2.33 -2.05
N LEU A 166 -4.82 -1.48 -2.24
CA LEU A 166 -3.59 -1.49 -1.45
C LEU A 166 -3.56 -0.24 -0.57
N HIS A 167 -3.35 -0.45 0.74
CA HIS A 167 -3.20 0.62 1.71
C HIS A 167 -1.90 0.39 2.49
N VAL A 168 -0.99 1.34 2.41
CA VAL A 168 0.32 1.26 3.05
C VAL A 168 0.49 2.46 3.97
N LYS A 169 1.04 2.23 5.16
CA LYS A 169 1.38 3.25 6.14
C LYS A 169 2.83 3.08 6.57
N CYS A 170 3.63 4.11 6.38
CA CYS A 170 5.03 4.12 6.79
C CYS A 170 5.28 5.29 7.73
N PRO A 171 5.69 5.06 8.99
CA PRO A 171 6.06 6.15 9.87
C PRO A 171 7.36 6.81 9.41
N ALA A 172 7.40 8.12 9.42
CA ALA A 172 8.57 8.91 9.06
C ALA A 172 8.88 9.92 10.17
N TYR A 173 10.03 9.78 10.79
CA TYR A 173 10.53 10.75 11.76
C TYR A 173 11.38 11.78 11.03
N ILE A 174 10.85 13.00 10.91
CA ILE A 174 11.53 14.11 10.24
C ILE A 174 12.31 14.90 11.28
N ASN A 175 13.63 14.94 11.12
CA ASN A 175 14.52 15.72 11.96
C ASN A 175 14.74 17.11 11.36
N PHE A 176 14.39 18.15 12.11
CA PHE A 176 14.64 19.54 11.71
C PHE A 176 16.00 20.07 12.20
N GLY A 177 16.85 19.19 12.67
CA GLY A 177 18.15 19.51 13.23
C GLY A 177 18.07 20.12 14.61
N ASN A 178 19.09 19.86 15.45
CA ASN A 178 19.30 20.69 16.61
C ASN A 178 19.68 22.10 16.09
N LYS A 179 18.88 23.09 16.41
CA LYS A 179 19.38 24.46 16.47
C LYS A 179 20.35 24.51 17.65
N ALA A 180 21.45 23.80 17.53
CA ALA A 180 22.57 24.00 18.42
C ALA A 180 23.22 25.29 17.98
N ASN A 181 22.93 26.37 18.72
CA ASN A 181 23.65 27.63 18.83
C ASN A 181 24.22 28.26 17.58
#